data_31ec4fb4efc76d034273f740421301ed
#
_entry.id   31ec4fb4efc76d034273f740421301ed
#
_cell.length_a   1.000
_cell.length_b   1.000
_cell.length_c   1.000
_cell.angle_alpha   90.00
_cell.angle_beta   90.00
_cell.angle_gamma   90.00
#
_symmetry.space_group_name_H-M   'P 1'
#
loop_
_entity.id
_entity.type
_entity.pdbx_description
1 polymer ?
#
loop_
_entity_poly.entity_id
_entity_poly.type
_entity_poly.pdbx_seq_one_letter_code
_entity_poly.pdbx_strand_id
1 'polypeptide(L)'
;MGLLKDLIIKLGLDSSGVDNGVNQANNSLNGLKGMVGKVGAAMGIAFGVSEIISFGKEIIGLASKTEGVKRAFDRLGMPSLMNDLKDATRGAVSEFDLMKSAVSANNFKIPLENLSSYLSFATRRAEETGQSVDYLVDSIIMGIGRKSPMILDNL
;
A
#
# COMPACT_ATOMS: atom_id res chain seq x y z
N MET A 1 15.57 40.91 -31.18
CA MET A 1 15.36 39.51 -30.76
C MET A 1 16.04 39.16 -29.43
N GLY A 2 16.15 40.07 -28.47
CA GLY A 2 16.76 39.84 -27.16
C GLY A 2 15.77 39.49 -26.04
N LEU A 3 14.54 39.97 -26.12
CA LEU A 3 13.57 39.93 -25.02
C LEU A 3 13.08 38.51 -24.64
N LEU A 4 13.03 37.57 -25.58
CA LEU A 4 12.61 36.19 -25.32
C LEU A 4 13.73 35.37 -24.62
N LYS A 5 14.99 35.65 -24.94
CA LYS A 5 16.13 34.99 -24.26
C LYS A 5 16.23 35.44 -22.80
N ASP A 6 16.05 36.73 -22.51
CA ASP A 6 16.07 37.27 -21.15
C ASP A 6 14.88 36.81 -20.30
N LEU A 7 13.73 36.55 -20.94
CA LEU A 7 12.55 36.04 -20.26
C LEU A 7 12.72 34.57 -19.87
N ILE A 8 13.38 33.78 -20.69
CA ILE A 8 13.71 32.35 -20.39
C ILE A 8 14.72 32.26 -19.25
N ILE A 9 15.68 33.16 -19.19
CA ILE A 9 16.66 33.21 -18.10
C ILE A 9 16.05 33.72 -16.78
N LYS A 10 15.06 34.60 -16.82
CA LYS A 10 14.36 35.12 -15.62
C LYS A 10 13.27 34.19 -15.07
N LEU A 11 12.75 33.30 -15.87
CA LEU A 11 11.87 32.18 -15.41
C LEU A 11 12.68 31.04 -14.80
N GLY A 12 13.89 31.29 -14.30
CA GLY A 12 14.76 30.31 -13.67
C GLY A 12 14.02 29.06 -13.17
N LEU A 13 13.65 28.22 -14.11
CA LEU A 13 13.28 26.85 -13.82
C LEU A 13 14.56 26.22 -13.31
N ASP A 14 14.73 26.22 -12.00
CA ASP A 14 15.70 25.38 -11.34
C ASP A 14 15.30 23.93 -11.63
N SER A 15 15.77 23.42 -12.77
CA SER A 15 15.54 22.05 -13.21
C SER A 15 16.38 21.06 -12.42
N SER A 16 17.26 21.52 -11.53
CA SER A 16 18.18 20.67 -10.78
C SER A 16 17.41 19.65 -9.92
N GLY A 17 16.25 20.03 -9.36
CA GLY A 17 15.39 19.12 -8.64
C GLY A 17 14.73 18.09 -9.54
N VAL A 18 14.34 18.48 -10.76
CA VAL A 18 13.75 17.59 -11.77
C VAL A 18 14.81 16.63 -12.32
N ASP A 19 15.99 17.16 -12.66
CA ASP A 19 17.11 16.37 -13.19
C ASP A 19 17.60 15.34 -12.15
N ASN A 20 17.68 15.73 -10.88
CA ASN A 20 18.01 14.82 -9.79
C ASN A 20 16.92 13.76 -9.58
N GLY A 21 15.66 14.14 -9.65
CA GLY A 21 14.52 13.20 -9.58
C GLY A 21 14.50 12.21 -10.74
N VAL A 22 14.76 12.67 -11.96
CA VAL A 22 14.86 11.82 -13.17
C VAL A 22 16.05 10.87 -13.07
N ASN A 23 17.20 11.35 -12.59
CA ASN A 23 18.40 10.52 -12.42
C ASN A 23 18.19 9.46 -11.33
N GLN A 24 17.55 9.79 -10.21
CA GLN A 24 17.20 8.83 -9.17
C GLN A 24 16.18 7.79 -9.68
N ALA A 25 15.16 8.23 -10.42
CA ALA A 25 14.20 7.33 -11.03
C ALA A 25 14.87 6.38 -12.05
N ASN A 26 15.78 6.89 -12.89
CA ASN A 26 16.53 6.07 -13.84
C ASN A 26 17.45 5.07 -13.15
N ASN A 27 18.13 5.47 -12.07
CA ASN A 27 18.98 4.57 -11.30
C ASN A 27 18.16 3.48 -10.60
N SER A 28 16.99 3.82 -10.07
CA SER A 28 16.06 2.85 -9.48
C SER A 28 15.50 1.88 -10.51
N LEU A 29 15.14 2.36 -11.69
CA LEU A 29 14.71 1.53 -12.82
C LEU A 29 15.81 0.60 -13.32
N ASN A 30 17.05 1.08 -13.40
CA ASN A 30 18.19 0.25 -13.79
C ASN A 30 18.52 -0.81 -12.72
N GLY A 31 18.39 -0.49 -11.44
CA GLY A 31 18.50 -1.43 -10.34
C GLY A 31 17.42 -2.52 -10.40
N LEU A 32 16.18 -2.10 -10.65
CA LEU A 32 15.04 -3.01 -10.81
C LEU A 32 15.22 -3.92 -12.04
N LYS A 33 15.66 -3.35 -13.17
CA LYS A 33 15.96 -4.10 -14.39
C LYS A 33 17.04 -5.17 -14.15
N GLY A 34 18.08 -4.84 -13.38
CA GLY A 34 19.13 -5.78 -12.99
C GLY A 34 18.60 -6.91 -12.07
N MET A 35 17.72 -6.57 -11.12
CA MET A 35 17.09 -7.55 -10.23
C MET A 35 16.15 -8.48 -10.99
N VAL A 36 15.25 -7.93 -11.80
CA VAL A 36 14.31 -8.70 -12.64
C VAL A 36 15.05 -9.59 -13.62
N GLY A 37 16.15 -9.09 -14.22
CA GLY A 37 17.01 -9.90 -15.09
C GLY A 37 17.66 -11.09 -14.37
N LYS A 38 18.13 -10.91 -13.14
CA LYS A 38 18.69 -12.00 -12.32
C LYS A 38 17.64 -13.02 -11.91
N VAL A 39 16.47 -12.56 -11.47
CA VAL A 39 15.33 -13.43 -11.11
C VAL A 39 14.80 -14.16 -12.36
N GLY A 40 14.65 -13.47 -13.48
CA GLY A 40 14.23 -14.07 -14.74
C GLY A 40 15.20 -15.13 -15.24
N ALA A 41 16.50 -14.86 -15.17
CA ALA A 41 17.54 -15.86 -15.52
C ALA A 41 17.51 -17.07 -14.61
N ALA A 42 17.30 -16.88 -13.31
CA ALA A 42 17.19 -17.97 -12.33
C ALA A 42 15.93 -18.83 -12.53
N MET A 43 14.84 -18.23 -13.05
CA MET A 43 13.55 -18.88 -13.31
C MET A 43 13.39 -19.34 -14.77
N GLY A 44 14.37 -19.09 -15.66
CA GLY A 44 14.29 -19.42 -17.09
C GLY A 44 13.26 -18.60 -17.86
N ILE A 45 12.86 -17.42 -17.34
CA ILE A 45 11.86 -16.53 -17.94
C ILE A 45 12.55 -15.31 -18.52
N ALA A 46 12.36 -15.04 -19.81
CA ALA A 46 12.83 -13.81 -20.46
C ALA A 46 11.72 -12.73 -20.38
N PHE A 47 11.95 -11.69 -19.58
CA PHE A 47 11.06 -10.53 -19.54
C PHE A 47 11.41 -9.54 -20.67
N GLY A 48 10.42 -9.09 -21.42
CA GLY A 48 10.58 -8.01 -22.39
C GLY A 48 10.71 -6.65 -21.71
N VAL A 49 11.26 -5.67 -22.44
CA VAL A 49 11.43 -4.30 -21.92
C VAL A 49 10.08 -3.64 -21.57
N SER A 50 9.03 -3.96 -22.33
CA SER A 50 7.66 -3.47 -22.12
C SER A 50 7.07 -3.94 -20.78
N GLU A 51 7.30 -5.21 -20.42
CA GLU A 51 6.83 -5.80 -19.18
C GLU A 51 7.54 -5.19 -17.97
N ILE A 52 8.85 -4.93 -18.08
CA ILE A 52 9.64 -4.27 -17.04
C ILE A 52 9.14 -2.83 -16.80
N ILE A 53 8.82 -2.08 -17.86
CA ILE A 53 8.30 -0.72 -17.75
C ILE A 53 6.90 -0.72 -17.13
N SER A 54 6.03 -1.65 -17.51
CA SER A 54 4.68 -1.78 -16.95
C SER A 54 4.73 -2.12 -15.46
N PHE A 55 5.57 -3.08 -15.07
CA PHE A 55 5.80 -3.45 -13.68
C PHE A 55 6.36 -2.28 -12.85
N GLY A 56 7.30 -1.49 -13.43
CA GLY A 56 7.82 -0.30 -12.77
C GLY A 56 6.74 0.75 -12.49
N LYS A 57 5.81 0.98 -13.44
CA LYS A 57 4.67 1.91 -13.25
C LYS A 57 3.70 1.42 -12.17
N GLU A 58 3.44 0.13 -12.11
CA GLU A 58 2.58 -0.48 -11.08
C GLU A 58 3.20 -0.34 -9.69
N ILE A 59 4.51 -0.56 -9.55
CA ILE A 59 5.22 -0.36 -8.28
C ILE A 59 5.17 1.09 -7.82
N ILE A 60 5.39 2.07 -8.72
CA ILE A 60 5.29 3.49 -8.38
C ILE A 60 3.86 3.84 -7.94
N GLY A 61 2.86 3.33 -8.65
CA GLY A 61 1.46 3.51 -8.27
C GLY A 61 1.12 2.89 -6.91
N LEU A 62 1.68 1.72 -6.60
CA LEU A 62 1.53 1.04 -5.33
C LEU A 62 2.22 1.81 -4.21
N ALA A 63 3.45 2.28 -4.41
CA ALA A 63 4.18 3.07 -3.44
C ALA A 63 3.42 4.36 -3.05
N SER A 64 2.85 5.07 -4.02
CA SER A 64 2.05 6.27 -3.78
C SER A 64 0.79 5.96 -2.96
N LYS A 65 0.10 4.86 -3.24
CA LYS A 65 -1.07 4.40 -2.46
C LYS A 65 -0.67 4.02 -1.03
N THR A 66 0.43 3.30 -0.89
CA THR A 66 0.95 2.88 0.42
C THR A 66 1.29 4.08 1.30
N GLU A 67 1.92 5.12 0.73
CA GLU A 67 2.25 6.34 1.46
C GLU A 67 1.01 7.12 1.91
N GLY A 68 -0.04 7.13 1.08
CA GLY A 68 -1.32 7.74 1.43
C GLY A 68 -1.99 7.03 2.61
N VAL A 69 -2.03 5.70 2.58
CA VAL A 69 -2.59 4.88 3.67
C VAL A 69 -1.77 5.04 4.94
N LYS A 70 -0.44 5.03 4.84
CA LYS A 70 0.45 5.22 5.99
C LYS A 70 0.20 6.57 6.66
N ARG A 71 0.14 7.66 5.90
CA ARG A 71 -0.17 9.00 6.46
C ARG A 71 -1.54 9.05 7.12
N ALA A 72 -2.54 8.37 6.56
CA ALA A 72 -3.87 8.29 7.17
C ALA A 72 -3.84 7.50 8.47
N PHE A 73 -3.10 6.40 8.53
CA PHE A 73 -2.90 5.59 9.73
C PHE A 73 -2.16 6.37 10.83
N ASP A 74 -1.07 7.07 10.48
CA ASP A 74 -0.28 7.87 11.43
C ASP A 74 -1.14 8.97 12.09
N ARG A 75 -2.15 9.50 11.37
CA ARG A 75 -3.10 10.49 11.91
C ARG A 75 -4.09 9.93 12.94
N LEU A 76 -4.22 8.61 13.05
CA LEU A 76 -5.05 7.99 14.09
C LEU A 76 -4.47 8.23 15.49
N GLY A 77 -3.18 8.53 15.60
CA GLY A 77 -2.52 8.92 16.85
C GLY A 77 -2.43 7.81 17.90
N MET A 78 -2.45 6.54 17.48
CA MET A 78 -2.41 5.37 18.34
C MET A 78 -1.10 4.58 18.11
N PRO A 79 0.00 4.87 18.84
CA PRO A 79 1.32 4.28 18.56
C PRO A 79 1.38 2.75 18.73
N SER A 80 0.61 2.17 19.64
CA SER A 80 0.57 0.72 19.88
C SER A 80 -0.29 -0.04 18.88
N LEU A 81 -1.21 0.65 18.19
CA LEU A 81 -2.24 0.02 17.38
C LEU A 81 -1.67 -0.98 16.35
N MET A 82 -0.57 -0.64 15.69
CA MET A 82 0.03 -1.55 14.70
C MET A 82 0.49 -2.86 15.33
N ASN A 83 1.09 -2.81 16.51
CA ASN A 83 1.53 -4.01 17.22
C ASN A 83 0.33 -4.84 17.65
N ASP A 84 -0.70 -4.21 18.21
CA ASP A 84 -1.93 -4.87 18.65
C ASP A 84 -2.63 -5.59 17.49
N LEU A 85 -2.62 -4.99 16.28
CA LEU A 85 -3.21 -5.59 15.08
C LEU A 85 -2.36 -6.74 14.52
N LYS A 86 -1.02 -6.62 14.55
CA LYS A 86 -0.10 -7.71 14.18
C LYS A 86 -0.28 -8.92 15.08
N ASP A 87 -0.34 -8.71 16.38
CA ASP A 87 -0.54 -9.76 17.37
C ASP A 87 -1.91 -10.43 17.18
N ALA A 88 -2.95 -9.65 16.96
CA ALA A 88 -4.30 -10.14 16.72
C ALA A 88 -4.40 -11.05 15.48
N THR A 89 -3.63 -10.75 14.44
CA THR A 89 -3.61 -11.53 13.19
C THR A 89 -2.49 -12.56 13.13
N ARG A 90 -1.68 -12.67 14.18
CA ARG A 90 -0.51 -13.59 14.24
C ARG A 90 0.43 -13.42 13.05
N GLY A 91 0.51 -12.22 12.49
CA GLY A 91 1.30 -11.91 11.32
C GLY A 91 0.75 -12.43 9.97
N ALA A 92 -0.48 -12.94 9.94
CA ALA A 92 -1.11 -13.46 8.72
C ALA A 92 -1.57 -12.36 7.75
N VAL A 93 -1.60 -11.08 8.19
CA VAL A 93 -2.03 -9.92 7.42
C VAL A 93 -0.86 -8.96 7.23
N SER A 94 -0.71 -8.39 6.04
CA SER A 94 0.36 -7.44 5.76
C SER A 94 0.17 -6.12 6.54
N GLU A 95 1.29 -5.43 6.86
CA GLU A 95 1.21 -4.11 7.52
C GLU A 95 0.36 -3.12 6.73
N PHE A 96 0.44 -3.17 5.40
CA PHE A 96 -0.35 -2.31 4.53
C PHE A 96 -1.86 -2.57 4.70
N ASP A 97 -2.27 -3.84 4.72
CA ASP A 97 -3.69 -4.20 4.88
C ASP A 97 -4.17 -3.92 6.30
N LEU A 98 -3.32 -4.09 7.32
CA LEU A 98 -3.63 -3.67 8.68
C LEU A 98 -3.84 -2.16 8.80
N MET A 99 -2.97 -1.34 8.19
CA MET A 99 -3.15 0.12 8.13
C MET A 99 -4.44 0.49 7.40
N LYS A 100 -4.70 -0.13 6.25
CA LYS A 100 -5.92 0.08 5.47
C LYS A 100 -7.17 -0.27 6.29
N SER A 101 -7.15 -1.40 6.99
CA SER A 101 -8.24 -1.85 7.85
C SER A 101 -8.53 -0.89 8.99
N ALA A 102 -7.47 -0.39 9.67
CA ALA A 102 -7.61 0.59 10.74
C ALA A 102 -8.17 1.92 10.24
N VAL A 103 -7.68 2.42 9.09
CA VAL A 103 -8.20 3.64 8.46
C VAL A 103 -9.66 3.46 8.05
N SER A 104 -10.03 2.29 7.49
CA SER A 104 -11.41 1.98 7.11
C SER A 104 -12.31 1.91 8.34
N ALA A 105 -11.89 1.23 9.41
CA ALA A 105 -12.62 1.17 10.66
C ALA A 105 -12.89 2.57 11.24
N ASN A 106 -11.87 3.43 11.26
CA ASN A 106 -12.02 4.82 11.69
C ASN A 106 -13.01 5.60 10.82
N ASN A 107 -12.97 5.44 9.50
CA ASN A 107 -13.90 6.09 8.57
C ASN A 107 -15.36 5.65 8.80
N PHE A 108 -15.57 4.39 9.16
CA PHE A 108 -16.86 3.85 9.56
C PHE A 108 -17.25 4.14 11.02
N LYS A 109 -16.39 4.89 11.76
CA LYS A 109 -16.58 5.19 13.18
C LYS A 109 -16.66 3.93 14.05
N ILE A 110 -15.97 2.87 13.66
CA ILE A 110 -15.78 1.68 14.48
C ILE A 110 -14.71 2.02 15.53
N PRO A 111 -14.98 1.80 16.83
CA PRO A 111 -13.98 2.03 17.87
C PRO A 111 -12.71 1.22 17.61
N LEU A 112 -11.56 1.90 17.50
CA LEU A 112 -10.28 1.26 17.17
C LEU A 112 -9.77 0.34 18.28
N GLU A 113 -10.20 0.58 19.52
CA GLU A 113 -9.91 -0.27 20.70
C GLU A 113 -10.48 -1.69 20.52
N ASN A 114 -11.56 -1.84 19.76
CA ASN A 114 -12.19 -3.14 19.50
C ASN A 114 -11.63 -3.83 18.25
N LEU A 115 -10.83 -3.12 17.45
CA LEU A 115 -10.40 -3.62 16.15
C LEU A 115 -9.53 -4.88 16.29
N SER A 116 -8.62 -4.93 17.24
CA SER A 116 -7.80 -6.11 17.51
C SER A 116 -8.64 -7.36 17.85
N SER A 117 -9.75 -7.18 18.57
CA SER A 117 -10.68 -8.26 18.87
C SER A 117 -11.38 -8.78 17.61
N TYR A 118 -11.81 -7.88 16.72
CA TYR A 118 -12.42 -8.26 15.44
C TYR A 118 -11.42 -8.99 14.54
N LEU A 119 -10.17 -8.53 14.49
CA LEU A 119 -9.12 -9.18 13.71
C LEU A 119 -8.77 -10.56 14.29
N SER A 120 -8.71 -10.70 15.60
CA SER A 120 -8.50 -11.99 16.26
C SER A 120 -9.63 -12.98 15.96
N PHE A 121 -10.88 -12.50 15.90
CA PHE A 121 -12.02 -13.32 15.49
C PHE A 121 -11.89 -13.75 14.03
N ALA A 122 -11.56 -12.82 13.12
CA ALA A 122 -11.35 -13.12 11.70
C ALA A 122 -10.25 -14.15 11.50
N THR A 123 -9.13 -14.02 12.23
CA THR A 123 -8.00 -14.95 12.15
C THR A 123 -8.40 -16.37 12.55
N ARG A 124 -9.09 -16.52 13.67
CA ARG A 124 -9.60 -17.84 14.11
C ARG A 124 -10.60 -18.42 13.12
N ARG A 125 -11.51 -17.59 12.61
CA ARG A 125 -12.51 -18.03 11.64
C ARG A 125 -11.88 -18.46 10.31
N ALA A 126 -10.82 -17.78 9.89
CA ALA A 126 -10.03 -18.15 8.73
C ALA A 126 -9.41 -19.55 8.90
N GLU A 127 -8.83 -19.83 10.08
CA GLU A 127 -8.26 -21.14 10.42
C GLU A 127 -9.33 -22.27 10.37
N GLU A 128 -10.55 -21.97 10.82
CA GLU A 128 -11.67 -22.95 10.83
C GLU A 128 -12.26 -23.20 9.45
N THR A 129 -12.35 -22.16 8.61
CA THR A 129 -13.09 -22.23 7.33
C THR A 129 -12.20 -22.38 6.11
N GLY A 130 -10.87 -22.16 6.27
CA GLY A 130 -9.93 -22.13 5.15
C GLY A 130 -10.02 -20.88 4.27
N GLN A 131 -10.77 -19.85 4.70
CA GLN A 131 -10.84 -18.56 4.01
C GLN A 131 -9.62 -17.70 4.33
N SER A 132 -9.34 -16.67 3.50
CA SER A 132 -8.24 -15.76 3.79
C SER A 132 -8.61 -14.82 4.94
N VAL A 133 -7.63 -14.53 5.79
CA VAL A 133 -7.81 -13.60 6.93
C VAL A 133 -8.21 -12.21 6.42
N ASP A 134 -7.57 -11.73 5.34
CA ASP A 134 -7.85 -10.41 4.75
C ASP A 134 -9.31 -10.28 4.30
N TYR A 135 -9.84 -11.32 3.66
CA TYR A 135 -11.25 -11.35 3.23
C TYR A 135 -12.20 -11.23 4.43
N LEU A 136 -11.94 -12.00 5.50
CA LEU A 136 -12.79 -11.99 6.69
C LEU A 136 -12.68 -10.66 7.45
N VAL A 137 -11.48 -10.08 7.53
CA VAL A 137 -11.25 -8.76 8.13
C VAL A 137 -12.04 -7.68 7.38
N ASP A 138 -11.89 -7.62 6.04
CA ASP A 138 -12.63 -6.67 5.21
C ASP A 138 -14.15 -6.87 5.36
N SER A 139 -14.62 -8.11 5.39
CA SER A 139 -16.06 -8.46 5.57
C SER A 139 -16.60 -7.98 6.92
N ILE A 140 -15.86 -8.17 8.01
CA ILE A 140 -16.24 -7.69 9.34
C ILE A 140 -16.33 -6.16 9.37
N ILE A 141 -15.28 -5.47 8.90
CA ILE A 141 -15.23 -4.01 8.90
C ILE A 141 -16.38 -3.43 8.06
N MET A 142 -16.59 -3.98 6.87
CA MET A 142 -17.67 -3.55 5.98
C MET A 142 -19.06 -3.89 6.55
N GLY A 143 -19.22 -5.07 7.14
CA GLY A 143 -20.48 -5.50 7.76
C GLY A 143 -20.86 -4.59 8.93
N ILE A 144 -19.96 -4.36 9.87
CA ILE A 144 -20.17 -3.47 11.01
C ILE A 144 -20.37 -2.02 10.53
N GLY A 145 -19.50 -1.55 9.64
CA GLY A 145 -19.49 -0.15 9.17
C GLY A 145 -20.77 0.21 8.40
N ARG A 146 -21.29 -0.71 7.62
CA ARG A 146 -22.55 -0.53 6.87
C ARG A 146 -23.80 -0.97 7.63
N LYS A 147 -23.64 -1.53 8.83
CA LYS A 147 -24.72 -2.15 9.61
C LYS A 147 -25.52 -3.16 8.78
N SER A 148 -24.81 -3.96 8.00
CA SER A 148 -25.39 -4.92 7.05
C SER A 148 -25.35 -6.34 7.62
N PRO A 149 -26.47 -6.91 8.08
CA PRO A 149 -26.51 -8.29 8.55
C PRO A 149 -26.08 -9.29 7.46
N MET A 150 -26.48 -9.06 6.20
CA MET A 150 -26.16 -9.96 5.08
C MET A 150 -24.66 -10.18 4.85
N ILE A 151 -23.82 -9.21 5.18
CA ILE A 151 -22.36 -9.36 5.05
C ILE A 151 -21.82 -10.17 6.22
N LEU A 152 -22.42 -10.07 7.39
CA LEU A 152 -22.01 -10.78 8.60
C LEU A 152 -22.50 -12.24 8.63
N ASP A 153 -23.57 -12.55 7.90
CA ASP A 153 -24.12 -13.93 7.83
C ASP A 153 -23.18 -14.93 7.13
N ASN A 154 -22.17 -14.44 6.40
CA ASN A 154 -21.18 -15.27 5.72
C ASN A 154 -19.88 -15.49 6.54
N LEU A 155 -19.88 -15.04 7.80
CA LEU A 155 -18.76 -15.20 8.74
C LEU A 155 -19.02 -16.35 9.69
#